data_6fa2f04f52349d958d0f827628ab9c70
#
_entry.id   6fa2f04f52349d958d0f827628ab9c70
#
_cell.length_a   1.000
_cell.length_b   1.000
_cell.length_c   1.000
_cell.angle_alpha   90.00
_cell.angle_beta   90.00
_cell.angle_gamma   90.00
#
_symmetry.space_group_name_H-M   'P 1'
#
loop_
_entity.id
_entity.type
_entity.pdbx_description
1 polymer ?
#
loop_
_entity_poly.entity_id
_entity_poly.type
_entity_poly.pdbx_seq_one_letter_code
_entity_poly.pdbx_strand_id
1 'polypeptide(L)'
;MSAYENPQIPEGINVSPTHPLKDFTLLLGGVSALIVVAVLALSFAAGYLVRFVPFEQEQALASSIDADWLKQSHSADDKRREQYLRALGEQLAAAMDLPAEMRIAVHYSSDDTVNAMATLGGNIVVFQGLIDTVDSENALAMVLAHEIAHVGHRHPIVAMGRGFTVMLALSALSGVGDGMIQQWVGSMGMLPMLAFSREQEEAADADALQALLRVYGHAGGAATFFEHVAEQSALPEPPALLNTHPDTDARIARIRDFEQAHIRPDELALKPLPDFVKP
;
A
#
# COMPACT_ATOMS: atom_id res chain seq x y z
N MET A 1 68.96 -59.01 2.18
CA MET A 1 68.28 -57.74 2.42
C MET A 1 66.97 -57.77 1.68
N SER A 2 65.86 -57.98 2.39
CA SER A 2 64.50 -57.88 1.77
C SER A 2 64.18 -56.44 1.49
N ALA A 3 63.87 -56.08 0.22
CA ALA A 3 63.40 -54.75 -0.14
C ALA A 3 62.05 -54.57 0.59
N TYR A 4 61.95 -53.47 1.34
CA TYR A 4 60.70 -53.01 1.94
C TYR A 4 59.85 -52.38 0.82
N GLU A 5 58.79 -53.09 0.43
CA GLU A 5 57.73 -52.49 -0.44
C GLU A 5 56.69 -51.83 0.43
N ASN A 6 56.45 -50.54 0.20
CA ASN A 6 55.35 -49.83 0.83
C ASN A 6 54.02 -50.48 0.41
N PRO A 7 53.14 -50.82 1.35
CA PRO A 7 51.82 -51.28 0.99
C PRO A 7 51.08 -50.23 0.22
N GLN A 8 50.51 -50.60 -0.93
CA GLN A 8 49.67 -49.66 -1.69
C GLN A 8 48.44 -49.31 -0.83
N ILE A 9 48.26 -48.03 -0.61
CA ILE A 9 47.08 -47.51 0.09
C ILE A 9 45.86 -47.77 -0.82
N PRO A 10 44.82 -48.47 -0.35
CA PRO A 10 43.65 -48.71 -1.17
C PRO A 10 43.06 -47.39 -1.62
N GLU A 11 42.86 -47.19 -2.93
CA GLU A 11 42.17 -46.04 -3.46
C GLU A 11 40.72 -46.04 -2.97
N GLY A 12 40.21 -44.88 -2.52
CA GLY A 12 38.81 -44.72 -2.12
C GLY A 12 38.50 -44.80 -0.62
N ILE A 13 39.50 -44.95 0.29
CA ILE A 13 39.27 -45.04 1.74
C ILE A 13 38.61 -43.78 2.34
N ASN A 14 38.80 -42.61 1.71
CA ASN A 14 38.30 -41.31 2.18
C ASN A 14 37.36 -40.63 1.18
N VAL A 15 36.77 -41.38 0.24
CA VAL A 15 35.86 -40.79 -0.76
C VAL A 15 34.44 -41.15 -0.39
N SER A 16 33.61 -40.16 -0.07
CA SER A 16 32.19 -40.36 0.09
C SER A 16 31.57 -40.82 -1.23
N PRO A 17 30.69 -41.86 -1.24
CA PRO A 17 30.00 -42.34 -2.45
C PRO A 17 28.97 -41.31 -3.00
N THR A 18 28.85 -40.17 -2.37
CA THR A 18 27.91 -39.12 -2.75
C THR A 18 28.47 -38.22 -3.85
N HIS A 19 27.59 -37.74 -4.75
CA HIS A 19 27.99 -36.87 -5.83
C HIS A 19 28.12 -35.42 -5.29
N PRO A 20 29.32 -34.78 -5.29
CA PRO A 20 29.54 -33.49 -4.66
C PRO A 20 28.56 -32.39 -5.11
N LEU A 21 28.19 -32.37 -6.39
CA LEU A 21 27.22 -31.42 -6.95
C LEU A 21 25.81 -31.63 -6.41
N LYS A 22 25.40 -32.88 -6.20
CA LYS A 22 24.07 -33.19 -5.61
C LYS A 22 24.00 -32.70 -4.17
N ASP A 23 25.03 -32.96 -3.38
CA ASP A 23 25.06 -32.53 -1.98
C ASP A 23 25.14 -31.01 -1.87
N PHE A 24 25.91 -30.36 -2.75
CA PHE A 24 25.97 -28.92 -2.85
C PHE A 24 24.61 -28.28 -3.23
N THR A 25 23.93 -28.86 -4.24
CA THR A 25 22.59 -28.35 -4.65
C THR A 25 21.54 -28.56 -3.58
N LEU A 26 21.56 -29.68 -2.86
CA LEU A 26 20.67 -29.95 -1.74
C LEU A 26 20.93 -28.97 -0.58
N LEU A 27 22.21 -28.76 -0.23
CA LEU A 27 22.59 -27.83 0.82
C LEU A 27 22.19 -26.39 0.44
N LEU A 28 22.53 -25.95 -0.78
CA LEU A 28 22.15 -24.60 -1.27
C LEU A 28 20.65 -24.41 -1.28
N GLY A 29 19.91 -25.39 -1.80
CA GLY A 29 18.43 -25.36 -1.82
C GLY A 29 17.84 -25.34 -0.40
N GLY A 30 18.37 -26.16 0.50
CA GLY A 30 17.92 -26.20 1.90
C GLY A 30 18.19 -24.89 2.65
N VAL A 31 19.38 -24.32 2.50
CA VAL A 31 19.75 -23.03 3.12
C VAL A 31 18.91 -21.91 2.52
N SER A 32 18.74 -21.87 1.20
CA SER A 32 17.89 -20.85 0.55
C SER A 32 16.43 -20.95 1.02
N ALA A 33 15.88 -22.16 1.10
CA ALA A 33 14.52 -22.36 1.60
C ALA A 33 14.38 -21.91 3.07
N LEU A 34 15.36 -22.23 3.93
CA LEU A 34 15.39 -21.78 5.33
C LEU A 34 15.40 -20.24 5.43
N ILE A 35 16.24 -19.58 4.63
CA ILE A 35 16.31 -18.12 4.60
C ILE A 35 14.96 -17.52 4.17
N VAL A 36 14.35 -18.03 3.11
CA VAL A 36 13.03 -17.56 2.64
C VAL A 36 11.97 -17.74 3.73
N VAL A 37 11.90 -18.90 4.38
CA VAL A 37 10.96 -19.16 5.47
C VAL A 37 11.22 -18.21 6.65
N ALA A 38 12.47 -17.97 7.02
CA ALA A 38 12.82 -17.06 8.10
C ALA A 38 12.42 -15.61 7.77
N VAL A 39 12.67 -15.14 6.54
CA VAL A 39 12.26 -13.79 6.08
C VAL A 39 10.74 -13.64 6.08
N LEU A 40 10.01 -14.63 5.59
CA LEU A 40 8.54 -14.61 5.60
C LEU A 40 8.00 -14.59 7.04
N ALA A 41 8.53 -15.42 7.93
CA ALA A 41 8.12 -15.45 9.34
C ALA A 41 8.41 -14.13 10.05
N LEU A 42 9.59 -13.55 9.85
CA LEU A 42 9.97 -12.25 10.41
C LEU A 42 9.12 -11.11 9.83
N SER A 43 8.85 -11.12 8.52
CA SER A 43 8.00 -10.13 7.86
C SER A 43 6.56 -10.19 8.40
N PHE A 44 6.02 -11.40 8.59
CA PHE A 44 4.72 -11.58 9.21
C PHE A 44 4.70 -11.07 10.67
N ALA A 45 5.72 -11.46 11.46
CA ALA A 45 5.86 -11.02 12.84
C ALA A 45 5.99 -9.48 12.94
N ALA A 46 6.82 -8.86 12.08
CA ALA A 46 6.96 -7.41 12.02
C ALA A 46 5.62 -6.74 11.70
N GLY A 47 4.89 -7.20 10.66
CA GLY A 47 3.57 -6.69 10.30
C GLY A 47 2.52 -6.85 11.41
N TYR A 48 2.65 -7.87 12.26
CA TYR A 48 1.80 -8.06 13.43
C TYR A 48 2.19 -7.11 14.56
N LEU A 49 3.47 -6.99 14.88
CA LEU A 49 3.98 -6.19 16.01
C LEU A 49 3.81 -4.68 15.80
N VAL A 50 3.98 -4.18 14.58
CA VAL A 50 3.84 -2.74 14.29
C VAL A 50 2.42 -2.22 14.52
N ARG A 51 1.41 -3.07 14.58
CA ARG A 51 0.03 -2.67 14.93
C ARG A 51 -0.09 -2.14 16.36
N PHE A 52 0.82 -2.56 17.24
CA PHE A 52 0.87 -2.12 18.64
C PHE A 52 1.69 -0.82 18.85
N VAL A 53 2.33 -0.31 17.79
CA VAL A 53 3.00 0.99 17.84
C VAL A 53 1.95 2.08 18.03
N PRO A 54 2.02 2.94 19.05
CA PRO A 54 1.09 4.05 19.23
C PRO A 54 1.05 4.96 17.99
N PHE A 55 -0.13 5.47 17.65
CA PHE A 55 -0.29 6.28 16.44
C PHE A 55 0.56 7.57 16.47
N GLU A 56 0.76 8.15 17.65
CA GLU A 56 1.65 9.30 17.85
C GLU A 56 3.10 9.01 17.43
N GLN A 57 3.59 7.79 17.68
CA GLN A 57 4.94 7.37 17.26
C GLN A 57 5.00 7.19 15.74
N GLU A 58 3.93 6.69 15.12
CA GLU A 58 3.82 6.62 13.67
C GLU A 58 3.84 8.02 13.05
N GLN A 59 3.12 8.99 13.63
CA GLN A 59 3.16 10.40 13.22
C GLN A 59 4.56 11.01 13.37
N ALA A 60 5.25 10.74 14.48
CA ALA A 60 6.61 11.19 14.68
C ALA A 60 7.56 10.61 13.62
N LEU A 61 7.40 9.32 13.28
CA LEU A 61 8.14 8.69 12.21
C LEU A 61 7.83 9.33 10.86
N ALA A 62 6.55 9.53 10.53
CA ALA A 62 6.12 10.18 9.30
C ALA A 62 6.74 11.58 9.14
N SER A 63 6.76 12.37 10.23
CA SER A 63 7.35 13.71 10.22
C SER A 63 8.87 13.74 10.07
N SER A 64 9.56 12.62 10.37
CA SER A 64 11.01 12.49 10.20
C SER A 64 11.42 12.12 8.77
N ILE A 65 10.45 11.66 7.96
CA ILE A 65 10.67 11.32 6.56
C ILE A 65 10.60 12.61 5.74
N ASP A 66 11.69 12.88 5.00
CA ASP A 66 11.76 14.04 4.11
C ASP A 66 10.93 13.77 2.85
N ALA A 67 9.63 14.04 2.95
CA ALA A 67 8.71 13.82 1.85
C ALA A 67 8.65 15.08 0.97
N ASP A 68 9.38 15.07 -0.14
CA ASP A 68 9.45 16.21 -1.08
C ASP A 68 8.06 16.61 -1.62
N TRP A 69 7.11 15.68 -1.70
CA TRP A 69 5.74 15.94 -2.13
C TRP A 69 4.95 16.80 -1.11
N LEU A 70 5.33 16.80 0.17
CA LEU A 70 4.77 17.71 1.18
C LEU A 70 5.31 19.14 1.04
N LYS A 71 6.43 19.31 0.35
CA LYS A 71 7.14 20.58 0.22
C LYS A 71 6.87 21.31 -1.09
N GLN A 72 6.02 20.76 -1.96
CA GLN A 72 5.70 21.42 -3.24
C GLN A 72 5.12 22.80 -3.00
N SER A 73 5.65 23.78 -3.75
CA SER A 73 5.13 25.14 -3.72
C SER A 73 3.77 25.18 -4.42
N HIS A 74 2.72 25.31 -3.65
CA HIS A 74 1.35 25.36 -4.16
C HIS A 74 0.96 26.76 -4.62
N SER A 75 0.35 26.85 -5.79
CA SER A 75 -0.35 28.02 -6.26
C SER A 75 -1.53 28.39 -5.32
N ALA A 76 -2.15 29.52 -5.53
CA ALA A 76 -3.36 29.89 -4.77
C ALA A 76 -4.51 28.90 -5.02
N ASP A 77 -4.62 28.39 -6.26
CA ASP A 77 -5.64 27.44 -6.65
C ASP A 77 -5.35 26.05 -6.03
N ASP A 78 -4.09 25.61 -5.99
CA ASP A 78 -3.72 24.36 -5.35
C ASP A 78 -4.04 24.36 -3.84
N LYS A 79 -3.76 25.48 -3.17
CA LYS A 79 -4.13 25.66 -1.75
C LYS A 79 -5.64 25.58 -1.54
N ARG A 80 -6.43 26.09 -2.48
CA ARG A 80 -7.88 26.03 -2.43
C ARG A 80 -8.39 24.61 -2.65
N ARG A 81 -7.78 23.85 -3.58
CA ARG A 81 -8.05 22.43 -3.79
C ARG A 81 -7.72 21.61 -2.54
N GLU A 82 -6.54 21.84 -1.97
CA GLU A 82 -6.13 21.14 -0.74
C GLU A 82 -7.08 21.45 0.43
N GLN A 83 -7.51 22.67 0.61
CA GLN A 83 -8.50 23.03 1.64
C GLN A 83 -9.82 22.29 1.46
N TYR A 84 -10.30 22.17 0.22
CA TYR A 84 -11.50 21.42 -0.10
C TYR A 84 -11.33 19.92 0.23
N LEU A 85 -10.22 19.32 -0.21
CA LEU A 85 -9.92 17.92 0.06
C LEU A 85 -9.78 17.64 1.56
N ARG A 86 -9.17 18.54 2.31
CA ARG A 86 -9.09 18.46 3.78
C ARG A 86 -10.46 18.50 4.43
N ALA A 87 -11.32 19.42 4.04
CA ALA A 87 -12.67 19.53 4.58
C ALA A 87 -13.49 18.25 4.27
N LEU A 88 -13.38 17.70 3.06
CA LEU A 88 -14.02 16.46 2.68
C LEU A 88 -13.45 15.28 3.49
N GLY A 89 -12.13 15.21 3.64
CA GLY A 89 -11.47 14.18 4.45
C GLY A 89 -11.87 14.23 5.93
N GLU A 90 -11.96 15.42 6.53
CA GLU A 90 -12.43 15.60 7.91
C GLU A 90 -13.89 15.14 8.08
N GLN A 91 -14.77 15.46 7.12
CA GLN A 91 -16.16 15.01 7.12
C GLN A 91 -16.28 13.49 7.04
N LEU A 92 -15.51 12.86 6.15
CA LEU A 92 -15.49 11.40 5.99
C LEU A 92 -14.89 10.72 7.22
N ALA A 93 -13.77 11.20 7.73
CA ALA A 93 -13.12 10.67 8.95
C ALA A 93 -14.06 10.72 10.16
N ALA A 94 -14.79 11.83 10.33
CA ALA A 94 -15.79 11.95 11.39
C ALA A 94 -16.94 10.94 11.25
N ALA A 95 -17.26 10.52 10.03
CA ALA A 95 -18.27 9.50 9.75
C ALA A 95 -17.75 8.06 9.94
N MET A 96 -16.44 7.85 10.09
CA MET A 96 -15.82 6.51 10.18
C MET A 96 -15.50 6.06 11.60
N ASP A 97 -15.88 6.83 12.63
CA ASP A 97 -15.65 6.50 14.03
C ASP A 97 -14.18 6.16 14.36
N LEU A 98 -13.23 6.87 13.74
CA LEU A 98 -11.80 6.66 13.99
C LEU A 98 -11.42 7.01 15.44
N PRO A 99 -10.40 6.32 16.03
CA PRO A 99 -9.85 6.74 17.32
C PRO A 99 -9.45 8.21 17.32
N ALA A 100 -9.71 8.92 18.42
CA ALA A 100 -9.50 10.38 18.55
C ALA A 100 -8.04 10.82 18.28
N GLU A 101 -7.08 9.94 18.51
CA GLU A 101 -5.65 10.13 18.23
C GLU A 101 -5.31 10.01 16.75
N MET A 102 -6.16 9.37 15.94
CA MET A 102 -5.94 9.19 14.50
C MET A 102 -6.40 10.43 13.74
N ARG A 103 -5.48 11.36 13.56
CA ARG A 103 -5.73 12.57 12.76
C ARG A 103 -5.41 12.29 11.30
N ILE A 104 -6.35 12.62 10.43
CA ILE A 104 -6.19 12.52 8.98
C ILE A 104 -5.73 13.87 8.44
N ALA A 105 -4.69 13.85 7.63
CA ALA A 105 -4.18 15.03 6.92
C ALA A 105 -4.17 14.76 5.42
N VAL A 106 -5.06 15.43 4.68
CA VAL A 106 -5.14 15.28 3.23
C VAL A 106 -4.28 16.34 2.56
N HIS A 107 -3.44 15.91 1.63
CA HIS A 107 -2.53 16.71 0.83
C HIS A 107 -2.91 16.61 -0.64
N TYR A 108 -2.75 17.71 -1.35
CA TYR A 108 -2.94 17.77 -2.78
C TYR A 108 -1.60 17.70 -3.52
N SER A 109 -1.55 16.95 -4.61
CA SER A 109 -0.43 16.94 -5.56
C SER A 109 -0.94 17.34 -6.95
N SER A 110 -0.24 18.26 -7.59
CA SER A 110 -0.52 18.67 -8.98
C SER A 110 -0.04 17.72 -10.05
N ASP A 111 0.43 16.53 -9.67
CA ASP A 111 0.87 15.48 -10.59
C ASP A 111 -0.34 14.82 -11.27
N ASP A 112 -0.22 14.56 -12.57
CA ASP A 112 -1.28 14.00 -13.43
C ASP A 112 -1.48 12.48 -13.22
N THR A 113 -0.81 11.88 -12.26
CA THR A 113 -0.97 10.47 -11.91
C THR A 113 -2.39 10.19 -11.42
N VAL A 114 -3.08 9.21 -12.01
CA VAL A 114 -4.40 8.76 -11.52
C VAL A 114 -4.21 7.91 -10.28
N ASN A 115 -4.15 8.57 -9.12
CA ASN A 115 -3.90 7.89 -7.84
C ASN A 115 -4.36 8.73 -6.63
N ALA A 116 -4.63 8.02 -5.51
CA ALA A 116 -4.59 8.53 -4.15
C ALA A 116 -3.85 7.51 -3.30
N MET A 117 -3.25 7.92 -2.20
CA MET A 117 -2.54 6.98 -1.34
C MET A 117 -2.52 7.41 0.12
N ALA A 118 -2.82 6.48 1.01
CA ALA A 118 -2.58 6.62 2.43
C ALA A 118 -1.10 6.33 2.75
N THR A 119 -0.50 7.19 3.56
CA THR A 119 0.87 7.02 4.06
C THR A 119 0.90 7.01 5.59
N LEU A 120 2.10 6.97 6.17
CA LEU A 120 2.26 6.93 7.62
C LEU A 120 1.71 8.18 8.30
N GLY A 121 1.26 7.99 9.55
CA GLY A 121 0.86 9.08 10.44
C GLY A 121 -0.46 9.74 10.04
N GLY A 122 -1.27 9.09 9.21
CA GLY A 122 -2.57 9.59 8.77
C GLY A 122 -2.51 10.57 7.59
N ASN A 123 -1.37 10.65 6.91
CA ASN A 123 -1.24 11.47 5.71
C ASN A 123 -1.84 10.73 4.51
N ILE A 124 -2.64 11.44 3.72
CA ILE A 124 -3.23 10.95 2.47
C ILE A 124 -2.88 11.95 1.38
N VAL A 125 -2.37 11.47 0.25
CA VAL A 125 -2.08 12.30 -0.93
C VAL A 125 -3.13 12.02 -1.98
N VAL A 126 -3.73 13.07 -2.52
CA VAL A 126 -4.67 13.01 -3.64
C VAL A 126 -4.01 13.73 -4.82
N PHE A 127 -3.87 13.02 -5.93
CA PHE A 127 -3.22 13.51 -7.14
C PHE A 127 -4.24 14.16 -8.08
N GLN A 128 -3.79 15.16 -8.86
CA GLN A 128 -4.66 15.86 -9.81
C GLN A 128 -5.27 14.90 -10.83
N GLY A 129 -4.50 13.92 -11.34
CA GLY A 129 -5.02 12.94 -12.31
C GLY A 129 -6.21 12.14 -11.79
N LEU A 130 -6.29 11.84 -10.46
CA LEU A 130 -7.48 11.25 -9.87
C LEU A 130 -8.67 12.21 -9.95
N ILE A 131 -8.47 13.48 -9.57
CA ILE A 131 -9.52 14.50 -9.56
C ILE A 131 -10.11 14.69 -10.95
N ASP A 132 -9.26 14.68 -11.98
CA ASP A 132 -9.69 14.83 -13.37
C ASP A 132 -10.51 13.62 -13.88
N THR A 133 -10.27 12.46 -13.29
CA THR A 133 -10.92 11.20 -13.67
C THR A 133 -12.30 11.03 -13.03
N VAL A 134 -12.55 11.58 -11.83
CA VAL A 134 -13.83 11.43 -11.12
C VAL A 134 -14.90 12.39 -11.63
N ASP A 135 -16.16 11.96 -11.70
CA ASP A 135 -17.28 12.76 -12.24
C ASP A 135 -18.09 13.50 -11.16
N SER A 136 -17.94 13.11 -9.89
CA SER A 136 -18.72 13.65 -8.78
C SER A 136 -17.90 13.70 -7.49
N GLU A 137 -18.37 14.51 -6.53
CA GLU A 137 -17.82 14.50 -5.18
C GLU A 137 -18.01 13.13 -4.52
N ASN A 138 -19.12 12.41 -4.82
CA ASN A 138 -19.37 11.08 -4.28
C ASN A 138 -18.31 10.05 -4.72
N ALA A 139 -17.90 10.09 -5.99
CA ALA A 139 -16.83 9.23 -6.51
C ALA A 139 -15.48 9.57 -5.86
N LEU A 140 -15.15 10.86 -5.73
CA LEU A 140 -13.95 11.31 -5.00
C LEU A 140 -14.00 10.90 -3.52
N ALA A 141 -15.15 11.06 -2.89
CA ALA A 141 -15.36 10.69 -1.49
C ALA A 141 -15.19 9.20 -1.25
N MET A 142 -15.63 8.34 -2.20
CA MET A 142 -15.41 6.90 -2.11
C MET A 142 -13.91 6.56 -2.06
N VAL A 143 -13.11 7.13 -2.96
CA VAL A 143 -11.67 6.91 -2.98
C VAL A 143 -11.02 7.46 -1.70
N LEU A 144 -11.37 8.68 -1.32
CA LEU A 144 -10.79 9.30 -0.12
C LEU A 144 -11.17 8.55 1.17
N ALA A 145 -12.42 8.08 1.29
CA ALA A 145 -12.86 7.26 2.42
C ALA A 145 -12.15 5.90 2.45
N HIS A 146 -11.88 5.30 1.30
CA HIS A 146 -11.09 4.09 1.17
C HIS A 146 -9.65 4.30 1.71
N GLU A 147 -8.99 5.41 1.35
CA GLU A 147 -7.68 5.75 1.88
C GLU A 147 -7.72 6.02 3.40
N ILE A 148 -8.77 6.68 3.88
CA ILE A 148 -8.97 6.88 5.33
C ILE A 148 -9.16 5.54 6.05
N ALA A 149 -9.89 4.58 5.46
CA ALA A 149 -10.03 3.24 6.01
C ALA A 149 -8.68 2.51 6.12
N HIS A 150 -7.80 2.64 5.12
CA HIS A 150 -6.45 2.09 5.21
C HIS A 150 -5.66 2.67 6.38
N VAL A 151 -5.79 3.96 6.68
CA VAL A 151 -5.20 4.57 7.90
C VAL A 151 -5.83 3.97 9.16
N GLY A 152 -7.16 3.89 9.21
CA GLY A 152 -7.91 3.35 10.35
C GLY A 152 -7.49 1.91 10.69
N HIS A 153 -7.31 1.08 9.67
CA HIS A 153 -6.84 -0.30 9.80
C HIS A 153 -5.31 -0.43 9.97
N ARG A 154 -4.58 0.67 10.00
CA ARG A 154 -3.12 0.70 10.16
C ARG A 154 -2.38 -0.04 9.03
N HIS A 155 -2.97 -0.11 7.84
CA HIS A 155 -2.38 -0.81 6.70
C HIS A 155 -1.03 -0.22 6.27
N PRO A 156 -0.82 1.12 6.23
CA PRO A 156 0.46 1.70 5.83
C PRO A 156 1.64 1.27 6.72
N ILE A 157 1.48 1.32 8.05
CA ILE A 157 2.56 0.92 8.97
C ILE A 157 2.83 -0.59 8.93
N VAL A 158 1.79 -1.41 8.73
CA VAL A 158 1.94 -2.86 8.55
C VAL A 158 2.72 -3.17 7.28
N ALA A 159 2.39 -2.52 6.19
CA ALA A 159 3.08 -2.65 4.91
C ALA A 159 4.54 -2.21 5.02
N MET A 160 4.80 -1.09 5.70
CA MET A 160 6.16 -0.61 5.99
C MET A 160 6.96 -1.63 6.81
N GLY A 161 6.39 -2.18 7.89
CA GLY A 161 7.09 -3.15 8.74
C GLY A 161 7.48 -4.41 7.98
N ARG A 162 6.60 -4.90 7.09
CA ARG A 162 6.88 -6.03 6.20
C ARG A 162 7.98 -5.69 5.20
N GLY A 163 7.87 -4.56 4.53
CA GLY A 163 8.84 -4.10 3.54
C GLY A 163 10.24 -3.90 4.15
N PHE A 164 10.31 -3.30 5.34
CA PHE A 164 11.56 -3.13 6.07
C PHE A 164 12.26 -4.46 6.36
N THR A 165 11.51 -5.48 6.79
CA THR A 165 12.08 -6.82 7.06
C THR A 165 12.65 -7.46 5.80
N VAL A 166 11.94 -7.37 4.66
CA VAL A 166 12.42 -7.90 3.37
C VAL A 166 13.68 -7.16 2.94
N MET A 167 13.69 -5.85 3.06
CA MET A 167 14.84 -5.02 2.70
C MET A 167 16.07 -5.32 3.54
N LEU A 168 15.92 -5.50 4.86
CA LEU A 168 17.02 -5.93 5.74
C LEU A 168 17.60 -7.28 5.31
N ALA A 169 16.74 -8.24 4.95
CA ALA A 169 17.17 -9.55 4.47
C ALA A 169 17.96 -9.44 3.16
N LEU A 170 17.48 -8.66 2.20
CA LEU A 170 18.17 -8.41 0.93
C LEU A 170 19.51 -7.69 1.14
N SER A 171 19.55 -6.70 2.02
CA SER A 171 20.79 -6.00 2.39
C SER A 171 21.83 -6.95 2.98
N ALA A 172 21.42 -7.83 3.90
CA ALA A 172 22.29 -8.82 4.51
C ALA A 172 22.84 -9.85 3.50
N LEU A 173 22.00 -10.27 2.53
CA LEU A 173 22.40 -11.23 1.49
C LEU A 173 23.30 -10.60 0.42
N SER A 174 23.05 -9.34 0.05
CA SER A 174 23.82 -8.67 -1.01
C SER A 174 25.16 -8.11 -0.54
N GLY A 175 25.38 -7.99 0.77
CA GLY A 175 26.56 -7.32 1.34
C GLY A 175 26.57 -5.80 1.10
N VAL A 176 25.51 -5.25 0.51
CA VAL A 176 25.32 -3.81 0.29
C VAL A 176 24.70 -3.24 1.56
N GLY A 177 25.54 -2.74 2.47
CA GLY A 177 25.12 -2.24 3.79
C GLY A 177 24.27 -0.97 3.75
N ASP A 178 24.69 0.06 4.47
CA ASP A 178 23.89 1.26 4.82
C ASP A 178 23.25 2.01 3.64
N GLY A 179 23.84 1.95 2.43
CA GLY A 179 23.33 2.68 1.26
C GLY A 179 21.93 2.25 0.80
N MET A 180 21.64 0.95 0.83
CA MET A 180 20.30 0.43 0.46
C MET A 180 19.26 0.82 1.51
N ILE A 181 19.62 0.77 2.79
CA ILE A 181 18.74 1.18 3.89
C ILE A 181 18.44 2.68 3.80
N GLN A 182 19.44 3.52 3.57
CA GLN A 182 19.26 4.97 3.41
C GLN A 182 18.39 5.30 2.19
N GLN A 183 18.61 4.63 1.06
CA GLN A 183 17.80 4.82 -0.14
C GLN A 183 16.34 4.40 0.11
N TRP A 184 16.11 3.28 0.81
CA TRP A 184 14.77 2.83 1.14
C TRP A 184 14.08 3.78 2.13
N VAL A 185 14.77 4.23 3.17
CA VAL A 185 14.26 5.24 4.11
C VAL A 185 13.93 6.54 3.37
N GLY A 186 14.78 6.99 2.45
CA GLY A 186 14.53 8.16 1.62
C GLY A 186 13.34 7.99 0.66
N SER A 187 13.05 6.76 0.23
CA SER A 187 11.89 6.43 -0.62
C SER A 187 10.62 6.09 0.16
N MET A 188 10.66 6.04 1.49
CA MET A 188 9.48 5.74 2.33
C MET A 188 8.33 6.75 2.15
N GLY A 189 8.62 7.97 1.67
CA GLY A 189 7.59 8.92 1.22
C GLY A 189 6.85 8.47 -0.05
N MET A 190 7.40 7.50 -0.77
CA MET A 190 6.81 6.89 -1.96
C MET A 190 6.47 5.42 -1.69
N LEU A 191 5.64 5.15 -0.69
CA LEU A 191 5.13 3.80 -0.35
C LEU A 191 4.09 3.19 -1.34
N PRO A 192 4.03 3.57 -2.63
CA PRO A 192 3.14 2.93 -3.58
C PRO A 192 3.55 1.49 -3.95
N MET A 193 4.60 0.93 -3.34
CA MET A 193 5.13 -0.38 -3.77
C MET A 193 4.56 -1.58 -3.00
N LEU A 194 3.65 -1.37 -2.06
CA LEU A 194 3.12 -2.44 -1.24
C LEU A 194 1.62 -2.59 -1.51
N ALA A 195 1.28 -3.46 -2.46
CA ALA A 195 -0.11 -3.85 -2.70
C ALA A 195 -0.73 -4.42 -1.41
N PHE A 196 -1.94 -4.01 -1.12
CA PHE A 196 -2.70 -4.52 0.00
C PHE A 196 -3.31 -5.90 -0.32
N SER A 197 -3.59 -6.70 0.70
CA SER A 197 -4.26 -7.99 0.49
C SER A 197 -5.74 -7.79 0.15
N ARG A 198 -6.37 -8.81 -0.45
CA ARG A 198 -7.80 -8.77 -0.76
C ARG A 198 -8.66 -8.46 0.46
N GLU A 199 -8.35 -9.06 1.60
CA GLU A 199 -9.06 -8.85 2.85
C GLU A 199 -8.92 -7.40 3.34
N GLN A 200 -7.75 -6.79 3.11
CA GLN A 200 -7.51 -5.38 3.44
C GLN A 200 -8.32 -4.45 2.54
N GLU A 201 -8.37 -4.76 1.23
CA GLU A 201 -9.18 -4.02 0.27
C GLU A 201 -10.68 -4.13 0.58
N GLU A 202 -11.17 -5.35 0.88
CA GLU A 202 -12.57 -5.59 1.23
C GLU A 202 -12.99 -4.84 2.50
N ALA A 203 -12.14 -4.81 3.51
CA ALA A 203 -12.40 -4.06 4.73
C ALA A 203 -12.43 -2.54 4.47
N ALA A 204 -11.48 -2.03 3.67
CA ALA A 204 -11.43 -0.61 3.33
C ALA A 204 -12.62 -0.18 2.48
N ASP A 205 -13.03 -0.99 1.48
CA ASP A 205 -14.24 -0.73 0.68
C ASP A 205 -15.51 -0.71 1.54
N ALA A 206 -15.64 -1.67 2.47
CA ALA A 206 -16.81 -1.74 3.34
C ALA A 206 -16.95 -0.50 4.24
N ASP A 207 -15.85 -0.05 4.85
CA ASP A 207 -15.84 1.13 5.70
C ASP A 207 -16.10 2.41 4.88
N ALA A 208 -15.51 2.51 3.68
CA ALA A 208 -15.76 3.63 2.77
C ALA A 208 -17.23 3.75 2.37
N LEU A 209 -17.86 2.64 2.00
CA LEU A 209 -19.28 2.60 1.64
C LEU A 209 -20.17 3.01 2.81
N GLN A 210 -19.87 2.58 4.03
CA GLN A 210 -20.58 3.02 5.23
C GLN A 210 -20.40 4.50 5.49
N ALA A 211 -19.20 5.05 5.26
CA ALA A 211 -18.94 6.49 5.39
C ALA A 211 -19.78 7.29 4.40
N LEU A 212 -19.88 6.84 3.14
CA LEU A 212 -20.74 7.49 2.14
C LEU A 212 -22.22 7.50 2.58
N LEU A 213 -22.73 6.38 3.08
CA LEU A 213 -24.10 6.32 3.61
C LEU A 213 -24.34 7.32 4.74
N ARG A 214 -23.37 7.48 5.65
CA ARG A 214 -23.49 8.43 6.77
C ARG A 214 -23.42 9.88 6.31
N VAL A 215 -22.61 10.17 5.29
CA VAL A 215 -22.37 11.54 4.80
C VAL A 215 -23.44 12.00 3.81
N TYR A 216 -23.80 11.13 2.85
CA TYR A 216 -24.70 11.48 1.74
C TYR A 216 -26.09 10.86 1.85
N GLY A 217 -26.29 9.89 2.77
CA GLY A 217 -27.54 9.12 2.86
C GLY A 217 -27.66 8.00 1.83
N HIS A 218 -26.73 7.89 0.89
CA HIS A 218 -26.66 6.87 -0.15
C HIS A 218 -25.22 6.57 -0.57
N ALA A 219 -25.01 5.45 -1.27
CA ALA A 219 -23.70 5.07 -1.83
C ALA A 219 -23.59 5.34 -3.35
N GLY A 220 -24.51 6.11 -3.92
CA GLY A 220 -24.52 6.41 -5.35
C GLY A 220 -23.22 7.08 -5.83
N GLY A 221 -22.70 6.61 -6.96
CA GLY A 221 -21.44 7.06 -7.53
C GLY A 221 -20.18 6.39 -6.98
N ALA A 222 -20.31 5.49 -6.01
CA ALA A 222 -19.17 4.80 -5.40
C ALA A 222 -18.40 3.91 -6.39
N ALA A 223 -19.07 3.23 -7.31
CA ALA A 223 -18.47 2.35 -8.29
C ALA A 223 -17.82 3.09 -9.47
N THR A 224 -18.28 4.30 -9.77
CA THR A 224 -17.99 5.01 -11.04
C THR A 224 -16.49 5.17 -11.31
N PHE A 225 -15.71 5.55 -10.31
CA PHE A 225 -14.27 5.71 -10.44
C PHE A 225 -13.58 4.38 -10.76
N PHE A 226 -13.91 3.31 -10.03
CA PHE A 226 -13.29 1.99 -10.23
C PHE A 226 -13.66 1.39 -11.58
N GLU A 227 -14.87 1.64 -12.07
CA GLU A 227 -15.32 1.25 -13.41
C GLU A 227 -14.48 1.93 -14.49
N HIS A 228 -14.28 3.24 -14.36
CA HIS A 228 -13.47 4.01 -15.29
C HIS A 228 -12.01 3.55 -15.30
N VAL A 229 -11.44 3.29 -14.13
CA VAL A 229 -10.07 2.77 -13.99
C VAL A 229 -9.94 1.35 -14.57
N ALA A 230 -10.95 0.49 -14.37
CA ALA A 230 -10.97 -0.87 -14.92
C ALA A 230 -11.00 -0.86 -16.47
N GLU A 231 -11.74 0.05 -17.08
CA GLU A 231 -11.74 0.22 -18.55
C GLU A 231 -10.35 0.60 -19.09
N GLN A 232 -9.57 1.31 -18.28
CA GLN A 232 -8.19 1.71 -18.63
C GLN A 232 -7.13 0.65 -18.30
N SER A 233 -7.49 -0.42 -17.59
CA SER A 233 -6.55 -1.47 -17.16
C SER A 233 -5.85 -2.19 -18.30
N ALA A 234 -6.46 -2.24 -19.48
CA ALA A 234 -5.91 -2.84 -20.71
C ALA A 234 -4.93 -1.93 -21.48
N LEU A 235 -4.74 -0.68 -21.04
CA LEU A 235 -3.78 0.24 -21.65
C LEU A 235 -2.34 -0.19 -21.38
N PRO A 236 -1.36 0.20 -22.25
CA PRO A 236 0.06 -0.07 -22.02
C PRO A 236 0.59 0.46 -20.67
N GLU A 237 0.02 1.56 -20.20
CA GLU A 237 0.32 2.18 -18.90
C GLU A 237 -0.98 2.30 -18.10
N PRO A 238 -1.34 1.27 -17.31
CA PRO A 238 -2.55 1.31 -16.50
C PRO A 238 -2.42 2.32 -15.35
N PRO A 239 -3.54 2.86 -14.84
CA PRO A 239 -3.54 3.75 -13.69
C PRO A 239 -2.74 3.21 -12.51
N ALA A 240 -1.94 4.07 -11.87
CA ALA A 240 -1.04 3.69 -10.78
C ALA A 240 -1.78 3.09 -9.57
N LEU A 241 -3.04 3.50 -9.36
CA LEU A 241 -3.91 2.94 -8.32
C LEU A 241 -4.03 1.41 -8.42
N LEU A 242 -4.07 0.85 -9.62
CA LEU A 242 -4.20 -0.61 -9.82
C LEU A 242 -2.97 -1.40 -9.31
N ASN A 243 -1.81 -0.75 -9.21
CA ASN A 243 -0.60 -1.38 -8.69
C ASN A 243 -0.65 -1.58 -7.17
N THR A 244 -1.37 -0.70 -6.47
CA THR A 244 -1.48 -0.72 -4.99
C THR A 244 -2.77 -1.38 -4.53
N HIS A 245 -3.82 -1.36 -5.35
CA HIS A 245 -5.16 -1.88 -5.05
C HIS A 245 -5.61 -2.92 -6.09
N PRO A 246 -5.21 -4.19 -5.93
CA PRO A 246 -5.54 -5.27 -6.86
C PRO A 246 -7.02 -5.69 -6.79
N ASP A 247 -7.42 -6.57 -7.71
CA ASP A 247 -8.75 -7.20 -7.78
C ASP A 247 -9.94 -6.28 -8.07
N THR A 248 -9.77 -5.40 -9.03
CA THR A 248 -10.74 -4.37 -9.40
C THR A 248 -12.13 -4.91 -9.79
N ASP A 249 -12.24 -6.02 -10.53
CA ASP A 249 -13.55 -6.56 -10.97
C ASP A 249 -14.40 -7.04 -9.78
N ALA A 250 -13.82 -7.78 -8.87
CA ALA A 250 -14.52 -8.26 -7.67
C ALA A 250 -14.92 -7.10 -6.74
N ARG A 251 -14.08 -6.06 -6.64
CA ARG A 251 -14.40 -4.83 -5.90
C ARG A 251 -15.58 -4.11 -6.51
N ILE A 252 -15.54 -3.87 -7.83
CA ILE A 252 -16.63 -3.19 -8.55
C ILE A 252 -17.95 -3.92 -8.35
N ALA A 253 -17.96 -5.24 -8.48
CA ALA A 253 -19.16 -6.03 -8.28
C ALA A 253 -19.76 -5.83 -6.86
N ARG A 254 -18.90 -5.92 -5.81
CA ARG A 254 -19.34 -5.71 -4.42
C ARG A 254 -19.84 -4.29 -4.16
N ILE A 255 -19.13 -3.29 -4.68
CA ILE A 255 -19.52 -1.87 -4.54
C ILE A 255 -20.87 -1.63 -5.23
N ARG A 256 -21.08 -2.17 -6.44
CA ARG A 256 -22.35 -2.07 -7.15
C ARG A 256 -23.50 -2.75 -6.42
N ASP A 257 -23.28 -3.96 -5.90
CA ASP A 257 -24.30 -4.68 -5.13
C ASP A 257 -24.70 -3.88 -3.89
N PHE A 258 -23.73 -3.30 -3.20
CA PHE A 258 -23.97 -2.43 -2.05
C PHE A 258 -24.71 -1.15 -2.45
N GLU A 259 -24.26 -0.49 -3.52
CA GLU A 259 -24.90 0.70 -4.07
C GLU A 259 -26.37 0.43 -4.40
N GLN A 260 -26.68 -0.64 -5.16
CA GLN A 260 -28.04 -1.01 -5.52
C GLN A 260 -28.93 -1.31 -4.30
N ALA A 261 -28.39 -1.90 -3.26
CA ALA A 261 -29.10 -2.19 -2.03
C ALA A 261 -29.43 -0.94 -1.20
N HIS A 262 -28.69 0.17 -1.39
CA HIS A 262 -28.77 1.38 -0.56
C HIS A 262 -29.09 2.65 -1.36
N ILE A 263 -29.59 2.51 -2.59
CA ILE A 263 -30.08 3.62 -3.41
C ILE A 263 -31.59 3.57 -3.48
N ARG A 264 -32.20 4.74 -3.28
CA ARG A 264 -33.57 5.00 -3.68
C ARG A 264 -33.54 5.87 -4.94
N PRO A 265 -34.17 5.47 -6.05
CA PRO A 265 -34.07 6.17 -7.33
C PRO A 265 -34.49 7.66 -7.29
N ASP A 266 -35.33 8.03 -6.35
CA ASP A 266 -35.83 9.37 -6.09
C ASP A 266 -34.94 10.24 -5.19
N GLU A 267 -33.93 9.64 -4.55
CA GLU A 267 -32.98 10.31 -3.64
C GLU A 267 -31.57 10.44 -4.25
N LEU A 268 -31.34 9.96 -5.47
CA LEU A 268 -30.03 9.92 -6.11
C LEU A 268 -29.63 11.28 -6.70
N ALA A 269 -29.15 12.19 -5.86
CA ALA A 269 -28.50 13.40 -6.31
C ALA A 269 -26.98 13.31 -6.06
N LEU A 270 -26.21 12.96 -7.09
CA LEU A 270 -24.76 13.05 -7.01
C LEU A 270 -24.35 14.51 -6.86
N LYS A 271 -23.48 14.79 -5.91
CA LYS A 271 -22.97 16.11 -5.65
C LYS A 271 -21.89 16.45 -6.67
N PRO A 272 -22.02 17.51 -7.48
CA PRO A 272 -20.98 17.88 -8.43
C PRO A 272 -19.73 18.37 -7.70
N LEU A 273 -18.57 18.16 -8.30
CA LEU A 273 -17.33 18.79 -7.86
C LEU A 273 -17.41 20.31 -8.08
N PRO A 274 -16.89 21.14 -7.16
CA PRO A 274 -16.77 22.56 -7.38
C PRO A 274 -15.87 22.88 -8.60
N ASP A 275 -16.22 23.91 -9.40
CA ASP A 275 -15.50 24.28 -10.63
C ASP A 275 -14.01 24.55 -10.42
N PHE A 276 -13.60 24.99 -9.23
CA PHE A 276 -12.19 25.25 -8.94
C PHE A 276 -11.37 23.99 -8.62
N VAL A 277 -12.01 22.86 -8.45
CA VAL A 277 -11.36 21.56 -8.16
C VAL A 277 -10.87 20.92 -9.45
N LYS A 278 -11.71 20.95 -10.49
CA LYS A 278 -11.30 20.62 -11.87
C LYS A 278 -10.78 21.89 -12.56
N PRO A 279 -9.65 21.82 -13.29
CA PRO A 279 -9.12 22.95 -14.05
C PRO A 279 -10.03 23.37 -15.22
#